data_855b7bc0655a1b3f8cdd0dd819c0d29b
#
_entry.id   855b7bc0655a1b3f8cdd0dd819c0d29b
#
_cell.length_a   1.000
_cell.length_b   1.000
_cell.length_c   1.000
_cell.angle_alpha   90.00
_cell.angle_beta   90.00
_cell.angle_gamma   90.00
#
_symmetry.space_group_name_H-M   'P 1'
#
loop_
_entity.id
_entity.type
_entity.pdbx_description
1 polymer ?
#
loop_
_entity_poly.entity_id
_entity_poly.type
_entity_poly.pdbx_seq_one_letter_code
_entity_poly.pdbx_strand_id
1 'polypeptide(L)'
;MPNFTANLDSLMKDCFSIVVPVYNRASIVCKTLDSIARQSYRPLHLIIVDNNSTDDTLSVISQWKQQNESTDLRVTVTTETSPGATSARNKGLRLVETEHMAFFDSDDEMRSNAVEEYVNAFAESPEADIVCSNSLYHFADGRTRLMRYRRGDLLHNHIYHATLRTQGYAVKTEFIRAVGGWDPQIMVWNDWELGIRMLLNTPIVKAIDKTLVDIYMQTESITGLGFSDKAGQWENALDKADQVIDHSSRNDTDTLHRLIHYRRIVLAAHYLKEGSSDLAHQLYDKVMSATRHDARMHLLMPLVYLYTSMGGRGAATLIDRFL
;
A
#
# COMPACT_ATOMS: atom_id res chain seq x y z
N MET A 1 29.30 -5.39 -36.96
CA MET A 1 28.32 -5.94 -35.99
C MET A 1 27.57 -4.76 -35.40
N PRO A 2 26.30 -4.59 -35.64
CA PRO A 2 25.54 -3.49 -35.05
C PRO A 2 25.40 -3.71 -33.55
N ASN A 3 25.53 -2.64 -32.77
CA ASN A 3 25.52 -2.53 -31.32
C ASN A 3 24.35 -3.25 -30.65
N PHE A 4 24.57 -4.46 -30.17
CA PHE A 4 23.61 -5.21 -29.34
C PHE A 4 23.35 -4.51 -28.00
N THR A 5 24.32 -3.79 -27.45
CA THR A 5 24.21 -3.03 -26.19
C THR A 5 23.31 -1.80 -26.31
N ALA A 6 23.38 -1.04 -27.41
CA ALA A 6 22.54 0.13 -27.60
C ALA A 6 21.04 -0.21 -27.79
N ASN A 7 20.72 -1.42 -28.24
CA ASN A 7 19.35 -1.89 -28.42
C ASN A 7 18.74 -2.38 -27.08
N LEU A 8 19.58 -2.94 -26.18
CA LEU A 8 19.16 -3.34 -24.83
C LEU A 8 18.89 -2.13 -23.93
N ASP A 9 19.73 -1.11 -23.96
CA ASP A 9 19.55 0.13 -23.20
C ASP A 9 18.31 0.90 -23.65
N SER A 10 18.00 0.91 -24.94
CA SER A 10 16.77 1.51 -25.47
C SER A 10 15.52 0.73 -25.05
N LEU A 11 15.54 -0.60 -25.08
CA LEU A 11 14.44 -1.47 -24.65
C LEU A 11 14.15 -1.36 -23.15
N MET A 12 15.19 -1.12 -22.33
CA MET A 12 15.03 -0.94 -20.88
C MET A 12 14.43 0.42 -20.51
N LYS A 13 14.63 1.44 -21.35
CA LYS A 13 14.14 2.80 -21.10
C LYS A 13 12.63 2.91 -21.18
N ASP A 14 11.98 2.09 -22.01
CA ASP A 14 10.53 2.05 -22.18
C ASP A 14 9.88 0.90 -21.40
N CYS A 15 10.66 0.11 -20.63
CA CYS A 15 10.16 -1.02 -19.87
C CYS A 15 9.50 -0.55 -18.55
N PHE A 16 8.43 -1.24 -18.14
CA PHE A 16 7.76 -1.01 -16.87
C PHE A 16 7.95 -2.22 -15.95
N SER A 17 8.33 -2.01 -14.69
CA SER A 17 8.52 -3.10 -13.72
C SER A 17 7.32 -3.27 -12.80
N ILE A 18 6.96 -4.54 -12.53
CA ILE A 18 5.95 -4.89 -11.54
C ILE A 18 6.58 -5.84 -10.53
N VAL A 19 6.52 -5.49 -9.23
CA VAL A 19 7.04 -6.29 -8.13
C VAL A 19 5.89 -6.97 -7.41
N VAL A 20 5.90 -8.31 -7.36
CA VAL A 20 4.85 -9.13 -6.72
C VAL A 20 5.48 -9.94 -5.58
N PRO A 21 5.23 -9.57 -4.30
CA PRO A 21 5.59 -10.42 -3.16
C PRO A 21 4.60 -11.58 -3.07
N VAL A 22 5.10 -12.78 -2.82
CA VAL A 22 4.27 -13.99 -2.73
C VAL A 22 4.64 -14.78 -1.48
N TYR A 23 3.63 -15.28 -0.74
CA TYR A 23 3.82 -16.21 0.37
C TYR A 23 2.63 -17.14 0.51
N ASN A 24 2.83 -18.45 0.32
CA ASN A 24 1.80 -19.49 0.42
C ASN A 24 0.55 -19.16 -0.42
N ARG A 25 0.71 -19.06 -1.75
CA ARG A 25 -0.34 -18.67 -2.71
C ARG A 25 -0.46 -19.64 -3.90
N ALA A 26 -0.04 -20.91 -3.74
CA ALA A 26 -0.03 -21.89 -4.83
C ALA A 26 -1.38 -21.97 -5.58
N SER A 27 -2.51 -21.86 -4.87
CA SER A 27 -3.85 -21.99 -5.45
C SER A 27 -4.37 -20.75 -6.20
N ILE A 28 -3.80 -19.57 -5.97
CA ILE A 28 -4.38 -18.30 -6.47
C ILE A 28 -3.41 -17.42 -7.25
N VAL A 29 -2.10 -17.57 -7.05
CA VAL A 29 -1.09 -16.68 -7.63
C VAL A 29 -1.15 -16.57 -9.15
N CYS A 30 -1.48 -17.67 -9.87
CA CYS A 30 -1.59 -17.67 -11.33
C CYS A 30 -2.61 -16.63 -11.84
N LYS A 31 -3.71 -16.41 -11.12
CA LYS A 31 -4.72 -15.42 -11.50
C LYS A 31 -4.14 -14.01 -11.57
N THR A 32 -3.35 -13.64 -10.57
CA THR A 32 -2.61 -12.37 -10.54
C THR A 32 -1.59 -12.29 -11.67
N LEU A 33 -0.74 -13.33 -11.81
CA LEU A 33 0.31 -13.35 -12.83
C LEU A 33 -0.27 -13.29 -14.25
N ASP A 34 -1.38 -13.99 -14.52
CA ASP A 34 -2.09 -13.94 -15.79
C ASP A 34 -2.66 -12.53 -16.07
N SER A 35 -3.14 -11.84 -15.06
CA SER A 35 -3.63 -10.47 -15.21
C SER A 35 -2.51 -9.51 -15.63
N ILE A 36 -1.29 -9.72 -15.12
CA ILE A 36 -0.09 -8.99 -15.50
C ILE A 36 0.39 -9.40 -16.90
N ALA A 37 0.40 -10.70 -17.20
CA ALA A 37 0.78 -11.17 -18.54
C ALA A 37 -0.15 -10.69 -19.64
N ARG A 38 -1.41 -10.35 -19.35
CA ARG A 38 -2.40 -9.82 -20.29
C ARG A 38 -2.37 -8.29 -20.45
N GLN A 39 -1.41 -7.57 -19.86
CA GLN A 39 -1.30 -6.13 -20.04
C GLN A 39 -1.09 -5.76 -21.52
N SER A 40 -1.74 -4.68 -21.98
CA SER A 40 -1.58 -4.16 -23.35
C SER A 40 -0.23 -3.51 -23.59
N TYR A 41 0.40 -2.97 -22.55
CA TYR A 41 1.71 -2.32 -22.62
C TYR A 41 2.86 -3.34 -22.63
N ARG A 42 3.89 -3.07 -23.44
CA ARG A 42 5.15 -3.81 -23.53
C ARG A 42 6.31 -2.83 -23.81
N PRO A 43 7.54 -3.15 -23.39
CA PRO A 43 7.95 -4.34 -22.65
C PRO A 43 7.68 -4.26 -21.14
N LEU A 44 7.55 -5.42 -20.47
CA LEU A 44 7.37 -5.54 -19.03
C LEU A 44 8.49 -6.35 -18.36
N HIS A 45 8.84 -5.96 -17.13
CA HIS A 45 9.64 -6.76 -16.23
C HIS A 45 8.83 -7.14 -14.99
N LEU A 46 8.40 -8.39 -14.92
CA LEU A 46 7.72 -8.96 -13.76
C LEU A 46 8.75 -9.56 -12.80
N ILE A 47 8.81 -9.03 -11.58
CA ILE A 47 9.71 -9.48 -10.51
C ILE A 47 8.87 -10.14 -9.42
N ILE A 48 8.92 -11.44 -9.34
CA ILE A 48 8.20 -12.25 -8.36
C ILE A 48 9.15 -12.60 -7.22
N VAL A 49 8.78 -12.22 -6.01
CA VAL A 49 9.60 -12.48 -4.82
C VAL A 49 8.85 -13.42 -3.89
N ASP A 50 9.25 -14.67 -3.88
CA ASP A 50 8.76 -15.66 -2.94
C ASP A 50 9.33 -15.38 -1.53
N ASN A 51 8.46 -15.15 -0.56
CA ASN A 51 8.86 -14.89 0.82
C ASN A 51 8.96 -16.19 1.64
N ASN A 52 9.75 -17.14 1.13
CA ASN A 52 9.99 -18.42 1.79
C ASN A 52 8.71 -19.26 1.97
N SER A 53 7.93 -19.44 0.90
CA SER A 53 6.72 -20.27 0.91
C SER A 53 7.03 -21.70 1.29
N THR A 54 6.10 -22.33 2.00
CA THR A 54 6.18 -23.73 2.47
C THR A 54 5.24 -24.68 1.72
N ASP A 55 4.40 -24.13 0.84
CA ASP A 55 3.52 -24.85 -0.08
C ASP A 55 4.14 -24.94 -1.50
N ASP A 56 3.37 -25.39 -2.48
CA ASP A 56 3.82 -25.53 -3.86
C ASP A 56 3.95 -24.22 -4.64
N THR A 57 3.87 -23.05 -3.99
CA THR A 57 3.89 -21.73 -4.62
C THR A 57 5.07 -21.56 -5.58
N LEU A 58 6.28 -21.90 -5.15
CA LEU A 58 7.48 -21.71 -5.96
C LEU A 58 7.50 -22.60 -7.20
N SER A 59 6.98 -23.83 -7.08
CA SER A 59 6.82 -24.77 -8.19
C SER A 59 5.81 -24.23 -9.21
N VAL A 60 4.66 -23.77 -8.75
CA VAL A 60 3.61 -23.16 -9.58
C VAL A 60 4.13 -21.93 -10.34
N ILE A 61 4.83 -21.02 -9.66
CA ILE A 61 5.43 -19.85 -10.28
C ILE A 61 6.48 -20.23 -11.34
N SER A 62 7.30 -21.23 -11.05
CA SER A 62 8.34 -21.71 -11.99
C SER A 62 7.74 -22.27 -13.27
N GLN A 63 6.67 -23.05 -13.15
CA GLN A 63 5.92 -23.59 -14.31
C GLN A 63 5.24 -22.46 -15.09
N TRP A 64 4.60 -21.53 -14.39
CA TRP A 64 3.96 -20.37 -15.01
C TRP A 64 4.97 -19.52 -15.79
N LYS A 65 6.15 -19.26 -15.21
CA LYS A 65 7.24 -18.54 -15.90
C LYS A 65 7.64 -19.23 -17.20
N GLN A 66 7.88 -20.54 -17.19
CA GLN A 66 8.27 -21.31 -18.40
C GLN A 66 7.25 -21.17 -19.55
N GLN A 67 5.97 -21.00 -19.22
CA GLN A 67 4.89 -20.90 -20.20
C GLN A 67 4.67 -19.47 -20.72
N ASN A 68 5.02 -18.43 -19.95
CA ASN A 68 4.60 -17.07 -20.21
C ASN A 68 5.75 -16.10 -20.48
N GLU A 69 6.99 -16.42 -20.08
CA GLU A 69 8.15 -15.54 -20.35
C GLU A 69 8.39 -15.42 -21.86
N SER A 70 8.62 -14.20 -22.33
CA SER A 70 8.81 -13.87 -23.74
C SER A 70 9.86 -12.74 -23.87
N THR A 71 10.15 -12.33 -25.10
CA THR A 71 11.07 -11.22 -25.38
C THR A 71 10.57 -9.87 -24.86
N ASP A 72 9.27 -9.72 -24.70
CA ASP A 72 8.59 -8.50 -24.22
C ASP A 72 7.95 -8.63 -22.82
N LEU A 73 8.02 -9.83 -22.21
CA LEU A 73 7.70 -10.10 -20.82
C LEU A 73 8.86 -10.83 -20.13
N ARG A 74 9.78 -10.08 -19.56
CA ARG A 74 10.87 -10.64 -18.73
C ARG A 74 10.29 -11.03 -17.36
N VAL A 75 10.59 -12.24 -16.88
CA VAL A 75 10.16 -12.73 -15.57
C VAL A 75 11.35 -13.09 -14.70
N THR A 76 11.54 -12.37 -13.61
CA THR A 76 12.52 -12.68 -12.58
C THR A 76 11.84 -13.30 -11.37
N VAL A 77 12.30 -14.50 -10.97
CA VAL A 77 11.83 -15.16 -9.74
C VAL A 77 12.99 -15.22 -8.76
N THR A 78 12.76 -14.79 -7.52
CA THR A 78 13.75 -14.82 -6.44
C THR A 78 13.09 -15.11 -5.10
N THR A 79 13.87 -15.48 -4.09
CA THR A 79 13.39 -15.76 -2.73
C THR A 79 13.95 -14.75 -1.74
N GLU A 80 13.10 -14.26 -0.84
CA GLU A 80 13.48 -13.46 0.34
C GLU A 80 13.20 -14.27 1.61
N THR A 81 14.25 -14.52 2.41
CA THR A 81 14.15 -15.33 3.63
C THR A 81 13.74 -14.54 4.86
N SER A 82 13.97 -13.22 4.87
CA SER A 82 13.45 -12.34 5.92
C SER A 82 11.93 -12.27 5.85
N PRO A 83 11.21 -12.58 6.93
CA PRO A 83 9.77 -12.68 6.89
C PRO A 83 9.09 -11.33 6.64
N GLY A 84 7.97 -11.37 5.92
CA GLY A 84 7.07 -10.24 5.71
C GLY A 84 7.09 -9.68 4.28
N ALA A 85 5.91 -9.24 3.85
CA ALA A 85 5.71 -8.67 2.52
C ALA A 85 6.61 -7.44 2.24
N THR A 86 6.94 -6.66 3.27
CA THR A 86 7.84 -5.50 3.21
C THR A 86 9.25 -5.90 2.81
N SER A 87 9.78 -6.98 3.40
CA SER A 87 11.10 -7.53 3.05
C SER A 87 11.13 -8.02 1.59
N ALA A 88 10.09 -8.75 1.18
CA ALA A 88 9.96 -9.24 -0.18
C ALA A 88 9.83 -8.08 -1.21
N ARG A 89 9.03 -7.07 -0.91
CA ARG A 89 8.90 -5.88 -1.78
C ARG A 89 10.22 -5.12 -1.90
N ASN A 90 10.97 -4.96 -0.81
CA ASN A 90 12.30 -4.35 -0.83
C ASN A 90 13.31 -5.17 -1.64
N LYS A 91 13.26 -6.50 -1.55
CA LYS A 91 14.08 -7.38 -2.41
C LYS A 91 13.75 -7.13 -3.87
N GLY A 92 12.48 -7.09 -4.23
CA GLY A 92 12.04 -6.78 -5.59
C GLY A 92 12.47 -5.38 -6.04
N LEU A 93 12.31 -4.35 -5.20
CA LEU A 93 12.71 -2.97 -5.49
C LEU A 93 14.22 -2.86 -5.83
N ARG A 94 15.06 -3.64 -5.18
CA ARG A 94 16.50 -3.68 -5.51
C ARG A 94 16.80 -4.23 -6.91
N LEU A 95 15.89 -5.06 -7.46
CA LEU A 95 16.03 -5.67 -8.78
C LEU A 95 15.35 -4.87 -9.90
N VAL A 96 14.60 -3.80 -9.57
CA VAL A 96 14.01 -2.91 -10.56
C VAL A 96 15.09 -2.10 -11.26
N GLU A 97 15.11 -2.09 -12.60
CA GLU A 97 16.05 -1.36 -13.43
C GLU A 97 15.37 -0.27 -14.27
N THR A 98 14.03 -0.22 -14.25
CA THR A 98 13.19 0.67 -15.05
C THR A 98 12.93 2.00 -14.34
N GLU A 99 12.58 3.03 -15.11
CA GLU A 99 12.26 4.36 -14.59
C GLU A 99 10.98 4.34 -13.73
N HIS A 100 9.97 3.60 -14.19
CA HIS A 100 8.67 3.51 -13.54
C HIS A 100 8.37 2.08 -13.11
N MET A 101 7.68 1.94 -11.98
CA MET A 101 7.31 0.65 -11.43
C MET A 101 5.99 0.70 -10.68
N ALA A 102 5.45 -0.50 -10.39
CA ALA A 102 4.36 -0.69 -9.44
C ALA A 102 4.67 -1.88 -8.52
N PHE A 103 4.16 -1.83 -7.27
CA PHE A 103 4.00 -3.02 -6.43
C PHE A 103 2.60 -3.58 -6.65
N PHE A 104 2.47 -4.91 -6.63
CA PHE A 104 1.18 -5.55 -6.83
C PHE A 104 1.06 -6.79 -5.95
N ASP A 105 -0.05 -6.96 -5.23
CA ASP A 105 -0.24 -8.09 -4.34
C ASP A 105 -0.65 -9.36 -5.11
N SER A 106 -0.30 -10.53 -4.58
CA SER A 106 -0.38 -11.83 -5.26
C SER A 106 -1.77 -12.46 -5.27
N ASP A 107 -2.80 -11.74 -4.81
CA ASP A 107 -4.20 -12.16 -4.71
C ASP A 107 -5.19 -11.20 -5.39
N ASP A 108 -4.67 -10.19 -6.11
CA ASP A 108 -5.45 -9.19 -6.83
C ASP A 108 -5.29 -9.29 -8.35
N GLU A 109 -6.11 -8.58 -9.12
CA GLU A 109 -6.03 -8.55 -10.58
C GLU A 109 -5.82 -7.13 -11.12
N MET A 110 -4.87 -7.00 -12.04
CA MET A 110 -4.59 -5.77 -12.78
C MET A 110 -5.43 -5.78 -14.07
N ARG A 111 -6.18 -4.71 -14.36
CA ARG A 111 -6.92 -4.59 -15.62
C ARG A 111 -5.97 -4.49 -16.79
N SER A 112 -6.34 -5.05 -17.93
CA SER A 112 -5.44 -5.28 -19.07
C SER A 112 -4.76 -4.02 -19.64
N ASN A 113 -5.31 -2.85 -19.42
CA ASN A 113 -4.75 -1.56 -19.86
C ASN A 113 -4.09 -0.75 -18.74
N ALA A 114 -3.90 -1.32 -17.54
CA ALA A 114 -3.48 -0.55 -16.38
C ALA A 114 -2.08 0.04 -16.55
N VAL A 115 -1.12 -0.74 -17.02
CA VAL A 115 0.26 -0.26 -17.22
C VAL A 115 0.31 0.80 -18.33
N GLU A 116 -0.43 0.61 -19.42
CA GLU A 116 -0.53 1.60 -20.50
C GLU A 116 -1.05 2.95 -19.99
N GLU A 117 -2.08 2.94 -19.16
CA GLU A 117 -2.63 4.15 -18.54
C GLU A 117 -1.63 4.83 -17.59
N TYR A 118 -0.86 4.06 -16.81
CA TYR A 118 0.19 4.61 -15.96
C TYR A 118 1.31 5.25 -16.79
N VAL A 119 1.81 4.56 -17.83
CA VAL A 119 2.87 5.06 -18.70
C VAL A 119 2.42 6.32 -19.45
N ASN A 120 1.20 6.32 -20.00
CA ASN A 120 0.64 7.49 -20.66
C ASN A 120 0.53 8.69 -19.70
N ALA A 121 0.11 8.46 -18.45
CA ALA A 121 0.03 9.53 -17.45
C ALA A 121 1.40 10.09 -17.05
N PHE A 122 2.45 9.27 -16.98
CA PHE A 122 3.83 9.74 -16.80
C PHE A 122 4.33 10.50 -18.03
N ALA A 123 3.99 10.06 -19.24
CA ALA A 123 4.33 10.77 -20.47
C ALA A 123 3.65 12.15 -20.57
N GLU A 124 2.38 12.26 -20.13
CA GLU A 124 1.64 13.52 -20.04
C GLU A 124 2.14 14.46 -18.93
N SER A 125 2.73 13.91 -17.87
CA SER A 125 3.21 14.64 -16.71
C SER A 125 4.56 14.06 -16.26
N PRO A 126 5.66 14.36 -17.00
CA PRO A 126 6.99 13.77 -16.73
C PRO A 126 7.56 14.17 -15.36
N GLU A 127 7.07 15.27 -14.78
CA GLU A 127 7.41 15.72 -13.43
C GLU A 127 6.75 14.88 -12.33
N ALA A 128 5.69 14.10 -12.64
CA ALA A 128 4.98 13.32 -11.62
C ALA A 128 5.89 12.23 -11.03
N ASP A 129 5.91 12.13 -9.71
CA ASP A 129 6.61 11.08 -8.96
C ASP A 129 5.72 9.85 -8.77
N ILE A 130 4.40 10.08 -8.65
CA ILE A 130 3.39 9.06 -8.39
C ILE A 130 2.21 9.26 -9.34
N VAL A 131 1.72 8.19 -9.95
CA VAL A 131 0.46 8.15 -10.70
C VAL A 131 -0.51 7.23 -9.99
N CYS A 132 -1.66 7.76 -9.54
CA CYS A 132 -2.68 7.02 -8.81
C CYS A 132 -3.89 6.70 -9.68
N SER A 133 -4.56 5.59 -9.39
CA SER A 133 -5.80 5.16 -10.03
C SER A 133 -6.88 4.77 -9.02
N ASN A 134 -8.11 4.54 -9.50
CA ASN A 134 -9.18 3.95 -8.70
C ASN A 134 -9.02 2.43 -8.64
N SER A 135 -9.56 1.83 -7.56
CA SER A 135 -9.61 0.37 -7.37
C SER A 135 -11.05 -0.08 -7.10
N LEU A 136 -11.42 -1.25 -7.59
CA LEU A 136 -12.70 -1.89 -7.31
C LEU A 136 -12.50 -3.02 -6.30
N TYR A 137 -13.11 -2.90 -5.14
CA TYR A 137 -13.08 -3.93 -4.10
C TYR A 137 -14.20 -4.94 -4.33
N HIS A 138 -13.86 -6.20 -4.28
CA HIS A 138 -14.78 -7.34 -4.34
C HIS A 138 -14.84 -8.02 -2.97
N PHE A 139 -16.02 -8.07 -2.37
CA PHE A 139 -16.24 -8.71 -1.07
C PHE A 139 -16.75 -10.14 -1.25
N ALA A 140 -16.49 -11.00 -0.27
CA ALA A 140 -16.90 -12.40 -0.30
C ALA A 140 -18.44 -12.60 -0.43
N ASP A 141 -19.23 -11.62 -0.03
CA ASP A 141 -20.69 -11.62 -0.16
C ASP A 141 -21.20 -11.15 -1.54
N GLY A 142 -20.30 -10.96 -2.52
CA GLY A 142 -20.61 -10.53 -3.87
C GLY A 142 -20.78 -9.01 -4.04
N ARG A 143 -20.77 -8.23 -2.96
CA ARG A 143 -20.79 -6.78 -3.07
C ARG A 143 -19.50 -6.25 -3.65
N THR A 144 -19.58 -5.12 -4.34
CA THR A 144 -18.40 -4.38 -4.81
C THR A 144 -18.41 -2.95 -4.25
N ARG A 145 -17.23 -2.36 -4.13
CA ARG A 145 -17.07 -0.96 -3.71
C ARG A 145 -15.98 -0.29 -4.51
N LEU A 146 -16.36 0.74 -5.27
CA LEU A 146 -15.41 1.61 -5.96
C LEU A 146 -14.70 2.51 -4.94
N MET A 147 -13.38 2.38 -4.89
CA MET A 147 -12.50 3.24 -4.12
C MET A 147 -11.81 4.22 -5.06
N ARG A 148 -12.28 5.48 -5.01
CA ARG A 148 -11.71 6.56 -5.80
C ARG A 148 -10.51 7.16 -5.09
N TYR A 149 -9.52 7.57 -5.88
CA TYR A 149 -8.46 8.43 -5.40
C TYR A 149 -9.06 9.77 -4.93
N ARG A 150 -8.65 10.24 -3.74
CA ARG A 150 -9.16 11.48 -3.16
C ARG A 150 -8.24 12.65 -3.49
N ARG A 151 -8.85 13.72 -4.01
CA ARG A 151 -8.16 15.00 -4.26
C ARG A 151 -8.14 15.85 -2.99
N GLY A 152 -7.39 16.96 -2.99
CA GLY A 152 -7.25 17.89 -1.87
C GLY A 152 -5.95 17.64 -1.11
N ASP A 153 -5.91 17.85 0.19
CA ASP A 153 -4.73 17.53 0.99
C ASP A 153 -4.49 16.03 1.01
N LEU A 154 -3.46 15.61 0.28
CA LEU A 154 -3.18 14.19 0.04
C LEU A 154 -2.73 13.48 1.31
N LEU A 155 -1.94 14.15 2.14
CA LEU A 155 -1.41 13.56 3.37
C LEU A 155 -2.52 13.40 4.42
N HIS A 156 -3.36 14.43 4.63
CA HIS A 156 -4.52 14.31 5.49
C HIS A 156 -5.46 13.18 5.01
N ASN A 157 -5.80 13.17 3.72
CA ASN A 157 -6.61 12.12 3.13
C ASN A 157 -5.99 10.73 3.29
N HIS A 158 -4.67 10.62 3.18
CA HIS A 158 -3.99 9.34 3.33
C HIS A 158 -3.99 8.86 4.78
N ILE A 159 -3.69 9.74 5.74
CA ILE A 159 -3.74 9.39 7.16
C ILE A 159 -5.14 8.89 7.54
N TYR A 160 -6.22 9.51 7.07
CA TYR A 160 -7.59 9.08 7.36
C TYR A 160 -8.04 7.83 6.61
N HIS A 161 -7.73 7.74 5.32
CA HIS A 161 -8.42 6.83 4.39
C HIS A 161 -7.49 5.84 3.69
N ALA A 162 -6.17 5.87 3.98
CA ALA A 162 -5.18 5.04 3.30
C ALA A 162 -5.33 5.12 1.75
N THR A 163 -5.24 6.34 1.19
CA THR A 163 -5.51 6.58 -0.23
C THR A 163 -4.46 5.99 -1.17
N LEU A 164 -3.18 5.96 -0.74
CA LEU A 164 -2.09 5.28 -1.44
C LEU A 164 -2.02 3.82 -0.99
N ARG A 165 -2.78 2.95 -1.64
CA ARG A 165 -2.75 1.49 -1.41
C ARG A 165 -1.75 0.86 -2.36
N THR A 166 -1.13 -0.23 -1.95
CA THR A 166 -0.07 -0.92 -2.70
C THR A 166 -0.35 -1.05 -4.19
N GLN A 167 -1.55 -1.50 -4.56
CA GLN A 167 -1.92 -1.77 -5.97
C GLN A 167 -2.45 -0.54 -6.70
N GLY A 168 -2.77 0.53 -5.99
CA GLY A 168 -3.50 1.69 -6.53
C GLY A 168 -2.63 2.76 -7.16
N TYR A 169 -1.32 2.55 -7.30
CA TYR A 169 -0.41 3.53 -7.88
C TYR A 169 0.78 2.90 -8.60
N ALA A 170 1.32 3.66 -9.55
CA ALA A 170 2.66 3.50 -10.10
C ALA A 170 3.55 4.65 -9.62
N VAL A 171 4.87 4.43 -9.56
CA VAL A 171 5.82 5.35 -8.95
C VAL A 171 7.13 5.39 -9.73
N LYS A 172 7.81 6.55 -9.74
CA LYS A 172 9.21 6.63 -10.18
C LYS A 172 10.10 5.81 -9.26
N THR A 173 10.92 4.96 -9.84
CA THR A 173 11.80 4.04 -9.10
C THR A 173 12.80 4.80 -8.22
N GLU A 174 13.34 5.90 -8.70
CA GLU A 174 14.27 6.73 -7.91
C GLU A 174 13.56 7.39 -6.72
N PHE A 175 12.31 7.85 -6.89
CA PHE A 175 11.55 8.46 -5.79
C PHE A 175 11.30 7.47 -4.66
N ILE A 176 10.78 6.26 -4.97
CA ILE A 176 10.51 5.27 -3.92
C ILE A 176 11.80 4.78 -3.23
N ARG A 177 12.94 4.76 -3.94
CA ARG A 177 14.25 4.48 -3.36
C ARG A 177 14.73 5.62 -2.45
N ALA A 178 14.57 6.87 -2.85
CA ALA A 178 14.92 8.04 -2.05
C ALA A 178 14.11 8.12 -0.75
N VAL A 179 12.83 7.71 -0.77
CA VAL A 179 11.97 7.59 0.42
C VAL A 179 12.41 6.43 1.34
N GLY A 180 13.29 5.54 0.88
CA GLY A 180 13.82 4.41 1.65
C GLY A 180 13.06 3.09 1.48
N GLY A 181 12.08 3.02 0.56
CA GLY A 181 11.26 1.82 0.35
C GLY A 181 10.38 1.47 1.56
N TRP A 182 10.09 0.20 1.75
CA TRP A 182 9.22 -0.32 2.82
C TRP A 182 9.98 -0.48 4.13
N ASP A 183 9.39 -0.08 5.27
CA ASP A 183 10.00 -0.37 6.60
C ASP A 183 9.75 -1.84 6.97
N PRO A 184 10.80 -2.68 7.09
CA PRO A 184 10.65 -4.10 7.42
C PRO A 184 10.17 -4.35 8.86
N GLN A 185 10.17 -3.34 9.71
CA GLN A 185 9.65 -3.44 11.09
C GLN A 185 8.13 -3.25 11.14
N ILE A 186 7.49 -2.86 10.03
CA ILE A 186 6.05 -2.63 9.96
C ILE A 186 5.36 -3.78 9.23
N MET A 187 4.70 -4.65 9.99
CA MET A 187 4.04 -5.85 9.48
C MET A 187 2.61 -5.60 9.01
N VAL A 188 1.92 -4.62 9.60
CA VAL A 188 0.54 -4.22 9.28
C VAL A 188 0.49 -2.73 8.96
N TRP A 189 -0.47 -2.28 8.14
CA TRP A 189 -0.53 -0.88 7.66
C TRP A 189 0.79 -0.39 7.04
N ASN A 190 1.56 -1.29 6.47
CA ASN A 190 2.85 -0.97 5.87
C ASN A 190 2.72 -0.06 4.64
N ASP A 191 1.66 -0.20 3.85
CA ASP A 191 1.32 0.69 2.73
C ASP A 191 0.88 2.08 3.23
N TRP A 192 0.16 2.13 4.35
CA TRP A 192 -0.25 3.37 4.97
C TRP A 192 0.96 4.16 5.53
N GLU A 193 1.88 3.50 6.21
CA GLU A 193 3.10 4.15 6.72
C GLU A 193 4.00 4.63 5.58
N LEU A 194 4.24 3.77 4.58
CA LEU A 194 5.01 4.15 3.39
C LEU A 194 4.38 5.35 2.67
N GLY A 195 3.06 5.37 2.53
CA GLY A 195 2.33 6.48 1.94
C GLY A 195 2.52 7.81 2.70
N ILE A 196 2.59 7.78 4.04
CA ILE A 196 2.92 8.97 4.85
C ILE A 196 4.33 9.44 4.52
N ARG A 197 5.35 8.56 4.51
CA ARG A 197 6.73 8.95 4.14
C ARG A 197 6.80 9.51 2.72
N MET A 198 6.13 8.86 1.76
CA MET A 198 6.08 9.39 0.40
C MET A 198 5.49 10.80 0.35
N LEU A 199 4.34 11.03 1.01
CA LEU A 199 3.64 12.32 0.96
C LEU A 199 4.32 13.42 1.77
N LEU A 200 5.07 13.08 2.83
CA LEU A 200 5.94 14.03 3.55
C LEU A 200 7.09 14.53 2.68
N ASN A 201 7.53 13.77 1.68
CA ASN A 201 8.53 14.18 0.69
C ASN A 201 7.93 15.03 -0.45
N THR A 202 6.70 15.53 -0.30
CA THR A 202 6.03 16.45 -1.24
C THR A 202 6.06 16.03 -2.71
N PRO A 203 5.66 14.80 -3.05
CA PRO A 203 5.70 14.32 -4.43
C PRO A 203 4.70 15.05 -5.33
N ILE A 204 5.02 15.13 -6.61
CA ILE A 204 4.04 15.50 -7.63
C ILE A 204 3.19 14.27 -7.93
N VAL A 205 1.88 14.35 -7.63
CA VAL A 205 0.95 13.23 -7.79
C VAL A 205 -0.05 13.51 -8.91
N LYS A 206 -0.06 12.67 -9.93
CA LYS A 206 -1.06 12.64 -11.00
C LYS A 206 -2.14 11.61 -10.67
N ALA A 207 -3.40 11.96 -10.82
CA ALA A 207 -4.51 11.03 -10.62
C ALA A 207 -5.22 10.70 -11.94
N ILE A 208 -5.42 9.42 -12.19
CA ILE A 208 -6.21 8.89 -13.32
C ILE A 208 -7.60 8.52 -12.77
N ASP A 209 -8.67 9.11 -13.32
CA ASP A 209 -10.06 8.74 -12.94
C ASP A 209 -10.53 7.50 -13.72
N LYS A 210 -9.74 6.43 -13.65
CA LYS A 210 -10.06 5.11 -14.20
C LYS A 210 -9.85 4.04 -13.14
N THR A 211 -10.67 2.99 -13.18
CA THR A 211 -10.49 1.80 -12.33
C THR A 211 -9.52 0.88 -13.05
N LEU A 212 -8.34 0.70 -12.49
CA LEU A 212 -7.26 -0.10 -13.10
C LEU A 212 -6.95 -1.39 -12.33
N VAL A 213 -7.53 -1.56 -11.14
CA VAL A 213 -7.26 -2.70 -10.26
C VAL A 213 -8.54 -3.24 -9.65
N ASP A 214 -8.65 -4.55 -9.62
CA ASP A 214 -9.68 -5.31 -8.90
C ASP A 214 -9.03 -5.98 -7.68
N ILE A 215 -9.49 -5.60 -6.46
CA ILE A 215 -8.96 -6.07 -5.17
C ILE A 215 -9.96 -7.05 -4.56
N TYR A 216 -9.50 -8.27 -4.25
CA TYR A 216 -10.32 -9.34 -3.72
C TYR A 216 -10.11 -9.49 -2.21
N MET A 217 -11.13 -9.13 -1.42
CA MET A 217 -11.07 -9.21 0.03
C MET A 217 -11.10 -10.67 0.49
N GLN A 218 -9.94 -11.15 0.97
CA GLN A 218 -9.78 -12.49 1.52
C GLN A 218 -10.09 -12.49 3.01
N THR A 219 -10.80 -13.51 3.51
CA THR A 219 -11.07 -13.68 4.94
C THR A 219 -9.81 -14.02 5.75
N GLU A 220 -8.82 -14.62 5.10
CA GLU A 220 -7.54 -15.01 5.70
C GLU A 220 -6.41 -14.00 5.43
N SER A 221 -6.73 -12.80 4.95
CA SER A 221 -5.73 -11.77 4.71
C SER A 221 -5.15 -11.22 6.01
N ILE A 222 -3.98 -10.57 5.92
CA ILE A 222 -3.33 -9.90 7.06
C ILE A 222 -4.30 -8.91 7.74
N THR A 223 -5.18 -8.28 6.98
CA THR A 223 -6.19 -7.33 7.48
C THR A 223 -7.54 -7.97 7.79
N GLY A 224 -7.74 -9.24 7.50
CA GLY A 224 -8.97 -10.00 7.79
C GLY A 224 -9.04 -10.58 9.20
N LEU A 225 -7.90 -10.63 9.91
CA LEU A 225 -7.83 -11.01 11.33
C LEU A 225 -8.24 -9.83 12.22
N GLY A 226 -8.68 -10.12 13.45
CA GLY A 226 -9.01 -9.09 14.44
C GLY A 226 -7.82 -8.18 14.77
N PHE A 227 -8.10 -6.96 15.16
CA PHE A 227 -7.04 -6.02 15.56
C PHE A 227 -6.28 -6.53 16.79
N SER A 228 -6.99 -7.17 17.73
CA SER A 228 -6.42 -7.70 18.95
C SER A 228 -5.42 -8.84 18.73
N ASP A 229 -5.58 -9.61 17.63
CA ASP A 229 -4.66 -10.73 17.29
C ASP A 229 -3.26 -10.24 16.94
N LYS A 230 -3.13 -8.97 16.54
CA LYS A 230 -1.88 -8.32 16.15
C LYS A 230 -1.62 -7.05 16.96
N ALA A 231 -2.08 -7.03 18.21
CA ALA A 231 -1.80 -5.95 19.14
C ALA A 231 -0.29 -5.66 19.19
N GLY A 232 0.06 -4.38 19.33
CA GLY A 232 1.44 -3.91 19.26
C GLY A 232 1.96 -3.68 17.84
N GLN A 233 1.49 -4.43 16.84
CA GLN A 233 1.90 -4.18 15.44
C GLN A 233 1.20 -2.95 14.84
N TRP A 234 -0.08 -2.76 15.14
CA TRP A 234 -0.85 -1.58 14.73
C TRP A 234 -0.34 -0.32 15.42
N GLU A 235 -0.06 -0.42 16.72
CA GLU A 235 0.53 0.67 17.51
C GLU A 235 1.92 1.05 16.98
N ASN A 236 2.74 0.05 16.62
CA ASN A 236 4.05 0.28 16.03
C ASN A 236 3.95 1.11 14.73
N ALA A 237 2.99 0.79 13.86
CA ALA A 237 2.77 1.57 12.64
C ALA A 237 2.38 3.03 12.94
N LEU A 238 1.54 3.25 13.96
CA LEU A 238 1.14 4.59 14.39
C LEU A 238 2.30 5.35 15.05
N ASP A 239 3.11 4.68 15.87
CA ASP A 239 4.27 5.29 16.53
C ASP A 239 5.37 5.64 15.52
N LYS A 240 5.58 4.81 14.49
CA LYS A 240 6.47 5.12 13.37
C LYS A 240 5.97 6.31 12.54
N ALA A 241 4.66 6.38 12.31
CA ALA A 241 4.07 7.54 11.62
C ALA A 241 4.30 8.84 12.39
N ASP A 242 4.11 8.86 13.71
CA ASP A 242 4.45 10.02 14.54
C ASP A 242 5.93 10.39 14.42
N GLN A 243 6.83 9.41 14.52
CA GLN A 243 8.28 9.68 14.42
C GLN A 243 8.66 10.33 13.09
N VAL A 244 8.12 9.88 11.97
CA VAL A 244 8.44 10.49 10.66
C VAL A 244 7.80 11.88 10.50
N ILE A 245 6.64 12.12 11.11
CA ILE A 245 6.02 13.46 11.16
C ILE A 245 6.89 14.41 11.98
N ASP A 246 7.38 14.00 13.15
CA ASP A 246 8.27 14.80 14.01
C ASP A 246 9.56 15.23 13.29
N HIS A 247 10.11 14.36 12.43
CA HIS A 247 11.33 14.65 11.68
C HIS A 247 11.09 15.38 10.35
N SER A 248 9.83 15.67 10.02
CA SER A 248 9.47 16.38 8.78
C SER A 248 9.68 17.91 8.93
N SER A 249 9.89 18.58 7.81
CA SER A 249 9.99 20.05 7.76
C SER A 249 8.63 20.75 7.63
N ARG A 250 7.52 20.04 7.86
CA ARG A 250 6.16 20.60 7.73
C ARG A 250 5.82 21.52 8.90
N ASN A 251 5.02 22.54 8.62
CA ASN A 251 4.55 23.51 9.62
C ASN A 251 3.22 23.09 10.29
N ASP A 252 2.57 22.04 9.80
CA ASP A 252 1.27 21.55 10.26
C ASP A 252 1.37 20.22 11.04
N THR A 253 2.53 19.91 11.62
CA THR A 253 2.79 18.69 12.37
C THR A 253 1.77 18.45 13.49
N ASP A 254 1.35 19.51 14.20
CA ASP A 254 0.30 19.42 15.24
C ASP A 254 -1.00 18.85 14.67
N THR A 255 -1.40 19.28 13.47
CA THR A 255 -2.60 18.76 12.81
C THR A 255 -2.40 17.31 12.41
N LEU A 256 -1.24 16.95 11.88
CA LEU A 256 -0.93 15.55 11.51
C LEU A 256 -0.96 14.63 12.74
N HIS A 257 -0.41 15.06 13.89
CA HIS A 257 -0.48 14.31 15.14
C HIS A 257 -1.93 14.13 15.64
N ARG A 258 -2.80 15.14 15.48
CA ARG A 258 -4.24 15.00 15.77
C ARG A 258 -4.87 13.89 14.95
N LEU A 259 -4.51 13.77 13.65
CA LEU A 259 -4.98 12.70 12.78
C LEU A 259 -4.48 11.32 13.23
N ILE A 260 -3.22 11.22 13.67
CA ILE A 260 -2.69 9.97 14.23
C ILE A 260 -3.41 9.62 15.55
N HIS A 261 -3.66 10.58 16.43
CA HIS A 261 -4.43 10.34 17.67
C HIS A 261 -5.85 9.88 17.37
N TYR A 262 -6.48 10.42 16.33
CA TYR A 262 -7.76 9.91 15.86
C TYR A 262 -7.68 8.44 15.44
N ARG A 263 -6.68 8.03 14.69
CA ARG A 263 -6.52 6.60 14.32
C ARG A 263 -6.26 5.72 15.54
N ARG A 264 -5.50 6.21 16.53
CA ARG A 264 -5.28 5.50 17.80
C ARG A 264 -6.57 5.28 18.57
N ILE A 265 -7.42 6.30 18.68
CA ILE A 265 -8.69 6.17 19.41
C ILE A 265 -9.68 5.23 18.69
N VAL A 266 -9.68 5.22 17.35
CA VAL A 266 -10.45 4.26 16.56
C VAL A 266 -9.93 2.83 16.76
N LEU A 267 -8.61 2.62 16.80
CA LEU A 267 -8.01 1.32 17.10
C LEU A 267 -8.37 0.85 18.52
N ALA A 268 -8.32 1.73 19.53
CA ALA A 268 -8.75 1.43 20.89
C ALA A 268 -10.21 0.97 20.94
N ALA A 269 -11.10 1.63 20.16
CA ALA A 269 -12.50 1.23 20.08
C ALA A 269 -12.68 -0.14 19.40
N HIS A 270 -11.83 -0.51 18.44
CA HIS A 270 -11.83 -1.84 17.85
C HIS A 270 -11.39 -2.91 18.85
N TYR A 271 -10.35 -2.67 19.63
CA TYR A 271 -9.94 -3.57 20.72
C TYR A 271 -11.07 -3.82 21.72
N LEU A 272 -11.82 -2.77 22.11
CA LEU A 272 -12.97 -2.92 22.99
C LEU A 272 -14.06 -3.80 22.37
N LYS A 273 -14.37 -3.60 21.08
CA LYS A 273 -15.36 -4.42 20.34
C LYS A 273 -14.97 -5.90 20.25
N GLU A 274 -13.68 -6.19 20.19
CA GLU A 274 -13.13 -7.53 20.15
C GLU A 274 -12.96 -8.16 21.54
N GLY A 275 -13.38 -7.46 22.63
CA GLY A 275 -13.32 -7.92 24.00
C GLY A 275 -11.98 -7.72 24.70
N SER A 276 -11.01 -7.06 24.06
CA SER A 276 -9.67 -6.78 24.60
C SER A 276 -9.64 -5.46 25.37
N SER A 277 -10.37 -5.43 26.50
CA SER A 277 -10.59 -4.21 27.29
C SER A 277 -9.29 -3.58 27.81
N ASP A 278 -8.30 -4.37 28.21
CA ASP A 278 -7.02 -3.85 28.72
C ASP A 278 -6.24 -3.10 27.64
N LEU A 279 -6.17 -3.65 26.42
CA LEU A 279 -5.54 -2.98 25.27
C LEU A 279 -6.30 -1.71 24.90
N ALA A 280 -7.63 -1.78 24.93
CA ALA A 280 -8.47 -0.62 24.64
C ALA A 280 -8.22 0.52 25.63
N HIS A 281 -8.18 0.23 26.94
CA HIS A 281 -7.94 1.22 27.98
C HIS A 281 -6.54 1.80 27.88
N GLN A 282 -5.49 0.97 27.73
CA GLN A 282 -4.12 1.46 27.57
C GLN A 282 -3.96 2.44 26.41
N LEU A 283 -4.54 2.11 25.25
CA LEU A 283 -4.44 2.99 24.08
C LEU A 283 -5.31 4.23 24.22
N TYR A 284 -6.49 4.11 24.83
CA TYR A 284 -7.36 5.24 25.18
C TYR A 284 -6.63 6.24 26.09
N ASP A 285 -6.04 5.77 27.18
CA ASP A 285 -5.33 6.60 28.16
C ASP A 285 -4.10 7.28 27.52
N LYS A 286 -3.38 6.58 26.64
CA LYS A 286 -2.29 7.16 25.82
C LYS A 286 -2.79 8.37 25.03
N VAL A 287 -3.94 8.25 24.33
CA VAL A 287 -4.53 9.34 23.55
C VAL A 287 -4.99 10.47 24.45
N MET A 288 -5.71 10.19 25.53
CA MET A 288 -6.21 11.21 26.46
C MET A 288 -5.08 11.98 27.12
N SER A 289 -4.01 11.31 27.49
CA SER A 289 -2.81 11.96 28.04
C SER A 289 -2.13 12.88 27.01
N ALA A 290 -1.96 12.39 25.78
CA ALA A 290 -1.34 13.16 24.69
C ALA A 290 -2.16 14.41 24.29
N THR A 291 -3.50 14.32 24.34
CA THR A 291 -4.41 15.40 23.93
C THR A 291 -4.82 16.32 25.08
N ARG A 292 -4.29 16.16 26.31
CA ARG A 292 -4.70 16.92 27.52
C ARG A 292 -4.64 18.45 27.36
N HIS A 293 -3.72 18.97 26.56
CA HIS A 293 -3.53 20.40 26.29
C HIS A 293 -4.28 20.92 25.05
N ASP A 294 -4.93 20.02 24.31
CA ASP A 294 -5.80 20.35 23.19
C ASP A 294 -7.26 20.12 23.59
N ALA A 295 -7.94 21.16 24.06
CA ALA A 295 -9.30 21.07 24.59
C ALA A 295 -10.28 20.49 23.58
N ARG A 296 -10.10 20.73 22.27
CA ARG A 296 -10.97 20.19 21.22
C ARG A 296 -10.78 18.68 21.09
N MET A 297 -9.53 18.25 20.97
CA MET A 297 -9.22 16.82 20.85
C MET A 297 -9.61 16.06 22.12
N HIS A 298 -9.32 16.62 23.29
CA HIS A 298 -9.65 16.02 24.58
C HIS A 298 -11.16 15.79 24.78
N LEU A 299 -11.99 16.67 24.23
CA LEU A 299 -13.45 16.52 24.23
C LEU A 299 -13.94 15.55 23.14
N LEU A 300 -13.32 15.58 21.94
CA LEU A 300 -13.78 14.84 20.79
C LEU A 300 -13.41 13.34 20.85
N MET A 301 -12.22 13.00 21.34
CA MET A 301 -11.71 11.61 21.35
C MET A 301 -12.61 10.63 22.12
N PRO A 302 -13.14 10.95 23.31
CA PRO A 302 -14.11 10.07 24.00
C PRO A 302 -15.38 9.82 23.18
N LEU A 303 -15.89 10.82 22.46
CA LEU A 303 -17.07 10.68 21.61
C LEU A 303 -16.80 9.75 20.43
N VAL A 304 -15.65 9.88 19.79
CA VAL A 304 -15.22 8.98 18.70
C VAL A 304 -15.05 7.56 19.20
N TYR A 305 -14.41 7.39 20.36
CA TYR A 305 -14.25 6.09 21.00
C TYR A 305 -15.60 5.40 21.24
N LEU A 306 -16.53 6.08 21.90
CA LEU A 306 -17.86 5.56 22.21
C LEU A 306 -18.62 5.25 20.91
N TYR A 307 -18.69 6.19 19.96
CA TYR A 307 -19.37 5.99 18.69
C TYR A 307 -18.86 4.78 17.93
N THR A 308 -17.52 4.64 17.83
CA THR A 308 -16.89 3.54 17.10
C THR A 308 -17.06 2.20 17.83
N SER A 309 -16.95 2.17 19.17
CA SER A 309 -17.15 0.96 19.97
C SER A 309 -18.57 0.41 19.88
N MET A 310 -19.56 1.28 19.69
CA MET A 310 -20.96 0.91 19.45
C MET A 310 -21.24 0.47 17.99
N GLY A 311 -20.22 0.37 17.13
CA GLY A 311 -20.38 -0.04 15.72
C GLY A 311 -20.62 1.10 14.75
N GLY A 312 -20.50 2.35 15.18
CA GLY A 312 -20.60 3.54 14.32
C GLY A 312 -19.54 3.51 13.21
N ARG A 313 -19.94 3.90 11.99
CA ARG A 313 -19.06 3.96 10.82
C ARG A 313 -18.95 5.41 10.35
N GLY A 314 -17.76 5.77 9.79
CA GLY A 314 -17.57 7.09 9.18
C GLY A 314 -17.26 8.21 10.20
N ALA A 315 -16.74 7.89 11.37
CA ALA A 315 -16.27 8.89 12.34
C ALA A 315 -15.28 9.90 11.74
N ALA A 316 -14.50 9.50 10.71
CA ALA A 316 -13.64 10.40 9.94
C ALA A 316 -14.41 11.61 9.37
N THR A 317 -15.62 11.42 8.85
CA THR A 317 -16.43 12.51 8.28
C THR A 317 -16.88 13.53 9.33
N LEU A 318 -17.04 13.08 10.59
CA LEU A 318 -17.35 13.99 11.70
C LEU A 318 -16.14 14.82 12.07
N ILE A 319 -14.94 14.23 12.05
CA ILE A 319 -13.71 14.87 12.45
C ILE A 319 -13.19 15.85 11.40
N ASP A 320 -13.33 15.56 10.11
CA ASP A 320 -13.01 16.48 9.00
C ASP A 320 -13.68 17.87 9.15
N ARG A 321 -14.77 17.95 9.94
CA ARG A 321 -15.47 19.21 10.21
C ARG A 321 -14.97 19.94 11.45
N PHE A 322 -14.16 19.29 12.30
CA PHE A 322 -13.72 19.81 13.59
C PHE A 322 -12.20 20.01 13.69
N LEU A 323 -11.42 19.46 12.75
CA LEU A 323 -9.98 19.69 12.57
C LEU A 323 -9.72 20.75 11.52
#